data_165044348844bc25634c0cc00e0b132f
#
_entry.id   165044348844bc25634c0cc00e0b132f
#
_cell.length_a   1.000
_cell.length_b   1.000
_cell.length_c   1.000
_cell.angle_alpha   90.00
_cell.angle_beta   90.00
_cell.angle_gamma   90.00
#
_symmetry.space_group_name_H-M   'P 1'
#
loop_
_entity.id
_entity.type
_entity.pdbx_description
1 polymer ?
#
loop_
_entity_poly.entity_id
_entity_poly.type
_entity_poly.pdbx_seq_one_letter_code
_entity_poly.pdbx_strand_id
1 'polypeptide(L)'
;MSVLLSAENASCGYGGGDIVKNISFSLNGGEILSIAGKNGCGKTTLLRCLCGIIPCSSGSISIDGKNISKISRKETARLCALFSQTSAGGAFGSYTVYDTVMLGRYPYMSGAFASPSAEDREIVSDCLKKTGTEGLSHRQIGELSGGQLQRVFLAKTFAQQPRVILLDEPANHIDLSGQPELISLMRDWITPERAMIAVFHDLNLCAAASDRMLLIDSGEKITDGKCADVCRGTEISSVYGFDIAEYMRKMFSFWDI
;
A
#
# COMPACT_ATOMS: atom_id res chain seq x y z
N MET A 1 15.24 7.38 -13.70
CA MET A 1 13.93 7.25 -13.04
C MET A 1 13.81 8.40 -12.04
N SER A 2 12.65 9.07 -11.96
CA SER A 2 12.43 10.17 -11.01
C SER A 2 12.04 9.62 -9.65
N VAL A 3 12.52 10.25 -8.57
CA VAL A 3 12.07 9.94 -7.21
C VAL A 3 10.65 10.47 -7.03
N LEU A 4 9.70 9.59 -6.72
CA LEU A 4 8.30 9.95 -6.47
C LEU A 4 7.99 10.15 -5.00
N LEU A 5 8.66 9.41 -4.10
CA LEU A 5 8.53 9.60 -2.66
C LEU A 5 9.91 9.56 -2.02
N SER A 6 10.18 10.46 -1.08
CA SER A 6 11.35 10.41 -0.22
C SER A 6 10.94 10.61 1.24
N ALA A 7 11.57 9.84 2.13
CA ALA A 7 11.58 10.05 3.56
C ALA A 7 13.02 10.37 3.98
N GLU A 8 13.21 11.44 4.72
CA GLU A 8 14.53 11.90 5.19
C GLU A 8 14.52 12.01 6.71
N ASN A 9 15.23 11.12 7.38
CA ASN A 9 15.32 11.02 8.84
C ASN A 9 13.94 11.07 9.53
N ALA A 10 12.94 10.45 8.88
CA ALA A 10 11.55 10.52 9.33
C ALA A 10 11.34 9.72 10.62
N SER A 11 10.79 10.36 11.65
CA SER A 11 10.32 9.72 12.86
C SER A 11 8.84 10.03 13.08
N CYS A 12 8.08 9.09 13.63
CA CYS A 12 6.66 9.30 13.92
C CYS A 12 6.09 8.30 14.94
N GLY A 13 4.98 8.69 15.59
CA GLY A 13 4.26 7.86 16.55
C GLY A 13 2.91 8.48 16.93
N TYR A 14 2.22 7.89 17.92
CA TYR A 14 0.86 8.26 18.32
C TYR A 14 0.81 9.09 19.63
N GLY A 15 1.84 9.88 19.92
CA GLY A 15 1.88 10.77 21.12
C GLY A 15 2.48 10.15 22.36
N GLY A 16 2.77 8.84 22.38
CA GLY A 16 3.47 8.14 23.47
C GLY A 16 4.96 7.89 23.19
N GLY A 17 5.53 8.56 22.18
CA GLY A 17 6.88 8.37 21.67
C GLY A 17 6.91 7.89 20.23
N ASP A 18 8.10 7.92 19.62
CA ASP A 18 8.30 7.51 18.24
C ASP A 18 8.31 5.99 18.12
N ILE A 19 7.40 5.47 17.29
CA ILE A 19 7.35 4.06 16.90
C ILE A 19 8.29 3.82 15.71
N VAL A 20 8.32 4.77 14.77
CA VAL A 20 9.26 4.82 13.63
C VAL A 20 10.32 5.85 13.96
N LYS A 21 11.59 5.49 13.76
CA LYS A 21 12.73 6.29 14.21
C LYS A 21 13.74 6.46 13.08
N ASN A 22 13.99 7.71 12.70
CA ASN A 22 15.07 8.10 11.79
C ASN A 22 15.16 7.28 10.50
N ILE A 23 14.03 6.97 9.88
CA ILE A 23 14.00 6.19 8.62
C ILE A 23 14.26 7.13 7.44
N SER A 24 15.21 6.72 6.57
CA SER A 24 15.51 7.40 5.32
C SER A 24 15.50 6.39 4.17
N PHE A 25 14.69 6.67 3.12
CA PHE A 25 14.66 5.93 1.86
C PHE A 25 14.00 6.76 0.77
N SER A 26 14.11 6.30 -0.47
CA SER A 26 13.40 6.87 -1.62
C SER A 26 12.66 5.78 -2.39
N LEU A 27 11.60 6.15 -3.09
CA LEU A 27 10.83 5.32 -4.00
C LEU A 27 10.84 5.97 -5.38
N ASN A 28 11.23 5.22 -6.39
CA ASN A 28 11.29 5.71 -7.77
C ASN A 28 10.01 5.41 -8.54
N GLY A 29 9.74 6.19 -9.59
CA GLY A 29 8.69 5.85 -10.55
C GLY A 29 8.99 4.52 -11.24
N GLY A 30 7.96 3.71 -11.46
CA GLY A 30 8.10 2.37 -12.03
C GLY A 30 8.45 1.28 -11.02
N GLU A 31 8.53 1.59 -9.72
CA GLU A 31 9.03 0.69 -8.67
C GLU A 31 7.90 0.22 -7.73
N ILE A 32 7.93 -1.05 -7.36
CA ILE A 32 7.21 -1.58 -6.20
C ILE A 32 8.23 -1.88 -5.10
N LEU A 33 8.09 -1.18 -3.96
CA LEU A 33 8.89 -1.39 -2.75
C LEU A 33 8.07 -2.16 -1.72
N SER A 34 8.54 -3.30 -1.25
CA SER A 34 7.93 -3.95 -0.07
C SER A 34 8.59 -3.47 1.22
N ILE A 35 7.79 -3.34 2.29
CA ILE A 35 8.28 -3.14 3.65
C ILE A 35 8.10 -4.45 4.41
N ALA A 36 9.21 -5.06 4.83
CA ALA A 36 9.25 -6.30 5.60
C ALA A 36 9.71 -6.04 7.04
N GLY A 37 9.36 -6.94 7.95
CA GLY A 37 9.72 -6.89 9.38
C GLY A 37 8.68 -7.57 10.25
N LYS A 38 9.02 -7.84 11.51
CA LYS A 38 8.13 -8.50 12.48
C LYS A 38 6.83 -7.73 12.71
N ASN A 39 5.82 -8.43 13.25
CA ASN A 39 4.61 -7.75 13.70
C ASN A 39 4.93 -6.75 14.82
N GLY A 40 4.32 -5.57 14.76
CA GLY A 40 4.55 -4.50 15.73
C GLY A 40 5.82 -3.67 15.51
N CYS A 41 6.67 -3.96 14.49
CA CYS A 41 7.89 -3.19 14.24
C CYS A 41 7.67 -1.79 13.63
N GLY A 42 6.40 -1.38 13.35
CA GLY A 42 6.10 -0.03 12.89
C GLY A 42 5.69 0.11 11.41
N LYS A 43 5.48 -0.99 10.64
CA LYS A 43 5.14 -0.96 9.20
C LYS A 43 3.90 -0.09 8.90
N THR A 44 2.77 -0.40 9.53
CA THR A 44 1.52 0.38 9.37
C THR A 44 1.67 1.83 9.81
N THR A 45 2.44 2.08 10.89
CA THR A 45 2.73 3.44 11.37
C THR A 45 3.53 4.22 10.33
N LEU A 46 4.54 3.58 9.71
CA LEU A 46 5.31 4.18 8.63
C LEU A 46 4.40 4.51 7.44
N LEU A 47 3.55 3.57 6.97
CA LEU A 47 2.63 3.85 5.86
C LEU A 47 1.71 5.04 6.17
N ARG A 48 1.16 5.12 7.39
CA ARG A 48 0.31 6.24 7.80
C ARG A 48 1.06 7.57 7.88
N CYS A 49 2.34 7.53 8.23
CA CYS A 49 3.20 8.71 8.21
C CYS A 49 3.49 9.16 6.77
N LEU A 50 3.81 8.23 5.86
CA LEU A 50 4.11 8.50 4.46
C LEU A 50 2.95 9.17 3.71
N CYS A 51 1.69 8.93 4.09
CA CYS A 51 0.52 9.61 3.51
C CYS A 51 -0.01 10.78 4.35
N GLY A 52 0.71 11.21 5.39
CA GLY A 52 0.36 12.36 6.21
C GLY A 52 -0.85 12.18 7.15
N ILE A 53 -1.28 10.93 7.40
CA ILE A 53 -2.30 10.62 8.44
C ILE A 53 -1.71 10.86 9.82
N ILE A 54 -0.45 10.44 10.03
CA ILE A 54 0.33 10.72 11.23
C ILE A 54 1.42 11.72 10.83
N PRO A 55 1.58 12.85 11.55
CA PRO A 55 2.66 13.78 11.26
C PRO A 55 4.02 13.19 11.65
N CYS A 56 5.09 13.61 10.96
CA CYS A 56 6.44 13.40 11.43
C CYS A 56 6.68 14.19 12.72
N SER A 57 7.30 13.56 13.71
CA SER A 57 7.87 14.23 14.90
C SER A 57 9.21 14.88 14.56
N SER A 58 9.99 14.25 13.65
CA SER A 58 11.22 14.81 13.09
C SER A 58 11.43 14.33 11.66
N GLY A 59 12.36 14.97 10.94
CA GLY A 59 12.62 14.68 9.54
C GLY A 59 11.56 15.20 8.58
N SER A 60 11.50 14.66 7.38
CA SER A 60 10.55 15.10 6.37
C SER A 60 10.14 13.99 5.40
N ILE A 61 8.96 14.14 4.81
CA ILE A 61 8.45 13.29 3.73
C ILE A 61 8.06 14.18 2.57
N SER A 62 8.50 13.82 1.38
CA SER A 62 8.15 14.52 0.14
C SER A 62 7.56 13.53 -0.87
N ILE A 63 6.52 13.96 -1.60
CA ILE A 63 5.89 13.19 -2.68
C ILE A 63 5.84 14.10 -3.91
N ASP A 64 6.38 13.60 -5.03
CA ASP A 64 6.49 14.35 -6.29
C ASP A 64 7.17 15.73 -6.06
N GLY A 65 8.26 15.73 -5.25
CA GLY A 65 9.02 16.92 -4.87
C GLY A 65 8.36 17.86 -3.87
N LYS A 66 7.13 17.57 -3.41
CA LYS A 66 6.39 18.39 -2.45
C LYS A 66 6.46 17.82 -1.05
N ASN A 67 6.94 18.60 -0.09
CA ASN A 67 6.88 18.22 1.32
C ASN A 67 5.43 18.16 1.80
N ILE A 68 4.98 16.97 2.27
CA ILE A 68 3.58 16.75 2.64
C ILE A 68 3.12 17.56 3.85
N SER A 69 4.03 18.02 4.70
CA SER A 69 3.69 18.88 5.84
C SER A 69 3.34 20.31 5.43
N LYS A 70 3.69 20.72 4.18
CA LYS A 70 3.50 22.06 3.67
C LYS A 70 2.33 22.19 2.68
N ILE A 71 1.64 21.09 2.38
CA ILE A 71 0.50 21.05 1.46
C ILE A 71 -0.77 20.60 2.20
N SER A 72 -1.92 20.88 1.61
CA SER A 72 -3.21 20.51 2.18
C SER A 72 -3.41 18.98 2.17
N ARG A 73 -4.21 18.45 3.11
CA ARG A 73 -4.61 17.04 3.10
C ARG A 73 -5.24 16.59 1.78
N LYS A 74 -6.00 17.49 1.15
CA LYS A 74 -6.63 17.23 -0.15
C LYS A 74 -5.59 17.09 -1.27
N GLU A 75 -4.55 17.91 -1.24
CA GLU A 75 -3.44 17.84 -2.18
C GLU A 75 -2.59 16.58 -1.93
N THR A 76 -2.28 16.26 -0.67
CA THR A 76 -1.63 15.00 -0.32
C THR A 76 -2.43 13.79 -0.81
N ALA A 77 -3.77 13.79 -0.64
CA ALA A 77 -4.63 12.73 -1.13
C ALA A 77 -4.66 12.60 -2.67
N ARG A 78 -4.36 13.65 -3.44
CA ARG A 78 -4.17 13.53 -4.89
C ARG A 78 -2.84 12.91 -5.28
N LEU A 79 -1.85 12.99 -4.41
CA LEU A 79 -0.50 12.46 -4.66
C LEU A 79 -0.33 11.03 -4.12
N CYS A 80 -0.99 10.71 -3.01
CA CYS A 80 -0.80 9.46 -2.30
C CYS A 80 -2.14 8.87 -1.84
N ALA A 81 -2.35 7.58 -2.09
CA ALA A 81 -3.49 6.81 -1.59
C ALA A 81 -3.01 5.73 -0.64
N LEU A 82 -3.74 5.52 0.45
CA LEU A 82 -3.54 4.41 1.37
C LEU A 82 -4.68 3.41 1.22
N PHE A 83 -4.33 2.19 0.80
CA PHE A 83 -5.18 1.02 0.97
C PHE A 83 -4.94 0.45 2.38
N SER A 84 -5.95 0.48 3.21
CA SER A 84 -5.93 -0.17 4.52
C SER A 84 -7.19 -1.01 4.70
N GLN A 85 -7.04 -2.13 5.37
CA GLN A 85 -8.21 -2.95 5.74
C GLN A 85 -9.15 -2.13 6.65
N THR A 86 -10.26 -1.72 6.09
CA THR A 86 -11.38 -1.19 6.87
C THR A 86 -12.38 -2.33 7.06
N SER A 87 -12.72 -2.63 8.29
CA SER A 87 -13.77 -3.62 8.58
C SER A 87 -15.06 -3.20 7.87
N ALA A 88 -15.54 -4.01 6.92
CA ALA A 88 -16.79 -3.75 6.18
C ALA A 88 -18.05 -3.74 7.08
N GLY A 89 -17.92 -4.11 8.34
CA GLY A 89 -19.01 -4.18 9.32
C GLY A 89 -19.38 -2.87 10.01
N GLY A 90 -18.80 -1.72 9.58
CA GLY A 90 -19.12 -0.41 10.15
C GLY A 90 -20.20 0.34 9.34
N ALA A 91 -20.28 1.65 9.57
CA ALA A 91 -21.25 2.59 8.98
C ALA A 91 -21.32 2.59 7.42
N PHE A 92 -20.40 1.91 6.73
CA PHE A 92 -20.32 1.83 5.29
C PHE A 92 -20.97 0.58 4.66
N GLY A 93 -21.46 -0.37 5.46
CA GLY A 93 -22.03 -1.65 4.96
C GLY A 93 -23.20 -1.50 3.98
N SER A 94 -23.92 -0.38 4.03
CA SER A 94 -25.05 -0.04 3.15
C SER A 94 -24.67 0.70 1.86
N TYR A 95 -23.38 1.09 1.69
CA TYR A 95 -22.94 1.73 0.45
C TYR A 95 -22.87 0.68 -0.67
N THR A 96 -23.23 1.09 -1.89
CA THR A 96 -23.02 0.24 -3.06
C THR A 96 -21.51 0.17 -3.39
N VAL A 97 -21.13 -0.85 -4.15
CA VAL A 97 -19.77 -0.95 -4.70
C VAL A 97 -19.41 0.31 -5.50
N TYR A 98 -20.34 0.77 -6.36
CA TYR A 98 -20.14 1.99 -7.15
C TYR A 98 -19.89 3.21 -6.28
N ASP A 99 -20.72 3.45 -5.27
CA ASP A 99 -20.58 4.59 -4.36
C ASP A 99 -19.26 4.51 -3.58
N THR A 100 -18.87 3.31 -3.16
CA THR A 100 -17.61 3.07 -2.44
C THR A 100 -16.41 3.43 -3.32
N VAL A 101 -16.40 3.03 -4.59
CA VAL A 101 -15.30 3.36 -5.51
C VAL A 101 -15.32 4.85 -5.84
N MET A 102 -16.50 5.45 -5.97
CA MET A 102 -16.65 6.91 -6.19
C MET A 102 -16.04 7.75 -5.07
N LEU A 103 -15.98 7.25 -3.82
CA LEU A 103 -15.28 7.95 -2.73
C LEU A 103 -13.79 8.18 -3.06
N GLY A 104 -13.18 7.37 -3.92
CA GLY A 104 -11.81 7.60 -4.42
C GLY A 104 -11.67 8.93 -5.17
N ARG A 105 -12.76 9.47 -5.73
CA ARG A 105 -12.76 10.74 -6.45
C ARG A 105 -12.93 11.97 -5.55
N TYR A 106 -13.24 11.77 -4.26
CA TYR A 106 -13.46 12.86 -3.30
C TYR A 106 -12.36 13.94 -3.29
N PRO A 107 -11.06 13.66 -3.42
CA PRO A 107 -10.01 14.68 -3.48
C PRO A 107 -10.14 15.64 -4.69
N TYR A 108 -10.88 15.28 -5.72
CA TYR A 108 -11.08 16.09 -6.94
C TYR A 108 -12.37 16.90 -6.90
N MET A 109 -13.32 16.52 -6.07
CA MET A 109 -14.59 17.24 -5.93
C MET A 109 -14.39 18.57 -5.21
N SER A 110 -15.06 19.64 -5.66
CA SER A 110 -14.94 21.00 -5.10
C SER A 110 -16.30 21.51 -4.63
N GLY A 111 -16.38 22.00 -3.38
CA GLY A 111 -17.60 22.54 -2.77
C GLY A 111 -18.40 21.51 -1.95
N ALA A 112 -19.27 22.02 -1.07
CA ALA A 112 -20.05 21.22 -0.12
C ALA A 112 -21.11 20.30 -0.78
N PHE A 113 -21.50 20.60 -2.04
CA PHE A 113 -22.51 19.86 -2.81
C PHE A 113 -21.99 19.43 -4.19
N ALA A 114 -20.67 19.16 -4.28
CA ALA A 114 -20.07 18.75 -5.53
C ALA A 114 -20.59 17.37 -5.97
N SER A 115 -21.21 17.33 -7.14
CA SER A 115 -21.59 16.07 -7.79
C SER A 115 -20.42 15.55 -8.63
N PRO A 116 -20.27 14.20 -8.77
CA PRO A 116 -19.27 13.60 -9.64
C PRO A 116 -19.41 14.09 -11.08
N SER A 117 -18.29 14.45 -11.71
CA SER A 117 -18.22 14.82 -13.13
C SER A 117 -18.44 13.60 -14.04
N ALA A 118 -18.55 13.81 -15.35
CA ALA A 118 -18.56 12.71 -16.32
C ALA A 118 -17.22 11.93 -16.29
N GLU A 119 -16.10 12.64 -16.18
CA GLU A 119 -14.76 12.06 -16.04
C GLU A 119 -14.63 11.18 -14.78
N ASP A 120 -15.16 11.63 -13.62
CA ASP A 120 -15.15 10.83 -12.40
C ASP A 120 -15.91 9.52 -12.58
N ARG A 121 -17.04 9.54 -13.27
CA ARG A 121 -17.83 8.34 -13.57
C ARG A 121 -17.12 7.37 -14.50
N GLU A 122 -16.42 7.88 -15.51
CA GLU A 122 -15.62 7.09 -16.45
C GLU A 122 -14.45 6.41 -15.71
N ILE A 123 -13.69 7.16 -14.90
CA ILE A 123 -12.60 6.64 -14.08
C ILE A 123 -13.08 5.53 -13.16
N VAL A 124 -14.21 5.71 -12.49
CA VAL A 124 -14.80 4.70 -11.60
C VAL A 124 -15.19 3.45 -12.38
N SER A 125 -15.86 3.60 -13.52
CA SER A 125 -16.21 2.47 -14.39
C SER A 125 -14.98 1.68 -14.83
N ASP A 126 -13.93 2.35 -15.25
CA ASP A 126 -12.67 1.72 -15.66
C ASP A 126 -11.98 0.99 -14.50
N CYS A 127 -12.00 1.56 -13.29
CA CYS A 127 -11.43 0.91 -12.11
C CYS A 127 -12.22 -0.35 -11.73
N LEU A 128 -13.57 -0.31 -11.80
CA LEU A 128 -14.42 -1.47 -11.56
C LEU A 128 -14.15 -2.60 -12.56
N LYS A 129 -13.97 -2.26 -13.85
CA LYS A 129 -13.59 -3.24 -14.90
C LYS A 129 -12.22 -3.86 -14.61
N LYS A 130 -11.20 -3.04 -14.35
CA LYS A 130 -9.83 -3.50 -14.07
C LYS A 130 -9.75 -4.44 -12.88
N THR A 131 -10.56 -4.24 -11.86
CA THR A 131 -10.58 -5.09 -10.66
C THR A 131 -11.60 -6.24 -10.73
N GLY A 132 -12.29 -6.42 -11.88
CA GLY A 132 -13.29 -7.47 -12.06
C GLY A 132 -14.52 -7.32 -11.15
N THR A 133 -14.85 -6.09 -10.74
CA THR A 133 -15.97 -5.81 -9.82
C THR A 133 -17.14 -5.07 -10.47
N GLU A 134 -17.12 -4.85 -11.79
CA GLU A 134 -18.15 -4.14 -12.54
C GLU A 134 -19.54 -4.79 -12.36
N GLY A 135 -19.64 -6.12 -12.45
CA GLY A 135 -20.89 -6.86 -12.24
C GLY A 135 -21.47 -6.79 -10.82
N LEU A 136 -20.69 -6.25 -9.87
CA LEU A 136 -21.10 -6.06 -8.48
C LEU A 136 -21.48 -4.60 -8.17
N SER A 137 -21.45 -3.69 -9.14
CA SER A 137 -21.53 -2.24 -8.95
C SER A 137 -22.74 -1.78 -8.12
N HIS A 138 -23.87 -2.46 -8.24
CA HIS A 138 -25.13 -2.14 -7.52
C HIS A 138 -25.30 -2.90 -6.20
N ARG A 139 -24.42 -3.87 -5.87
CA ARG A 139 -24.50 -4.61 -4.62
C ARG A 139 -23.98 -3.78 -3.46
N GLN A 140 -24.49 -4.01 -2.27
CA GLN A 140 -23.96 -3.40 -1.05
C GLN A 140 -22.64 -4.08 -0.66
N ILE A 141 -21.68 -3.31 -0.16
CA ILE A 141 -20.36 -3.85 0.21
C ILE A 141 -20.45 -4.83 1.38
N GLY A 142 -21.47 -4.72 2.24
CA GLY A 142 -21.75 -5.66 3.33
C GLY A 142 -22.15 -7.08 2.87
N GLU A 143 -22.53 -7.25 1.59
CA GLU A 143 -22.93 -8.53 1.00
C GLU A 143 -21.78 -9.27 0.30
N LEU A 144 -20.60 -8.65 0.24
CA LEU A 144 -19.47 -9.15 -0.52
C LEU A 144 -18.65 -10.14 0.30
N SER A 145 -18.04 -11.13 -0.39
CA SER A 145 -16.98 -11.94 0.21
C SER A 145 -15.74 -11.09 0.50
N GLY A 146 -14.86 -11.56 1.39
CA GLY A 146 -13.63 -10.84 1.74
C GLY A 146 -12.77 -10.48 0.51
N GLY A 147 -12.59 -11.41 -0.42
CA GLY A 147 -11.83 -11.16 -1.65
C GLY A 147 -12.52 -10.17 -2.60
N GLN A 148 -13.86 -10.23 -2.73
CA GLN A 148 -14.62 -9.24 -3.51
C GLN A 148 -14.51 -7.85 -2.90
N LEU A 149 -14.66 -7.74 -1.60
CA LEU A 149 -14.53 -6.48 -0.87
C LEU A 149 -13.14 -5.86 -1.05
N GLN A 150 -12.11 -6.67 -1.01
CA GLN A 150 -10.74 -6.24 -1.21
C GLN A 150 -10.51 -5.67 -2.61
N ARG A 151 -11.03 -6.32 -3.66
CA ARG A 151 -10.99 -5.80 -5.03
C ARG A 151 -11.72 -4.46 -5.17
N VAL A 152 -12.85 -4.28 -4.47
CA VAL A 152 -13.58 -3.02 -4.41
C VAL A 152 -12.75 -1.91 -3.76
N PHE A 153 -12.05 -2.20 -2.66
CA PHE A 153 -11.17 -1.21 -2.04
C PHE A 153 -9.91 -0.91 -2.88
N LEU A 154 -9.41 -1.88 -3.64
CA LEU A 154 -8.38 -1.62 -4.64
C LEU A 154 -8.89 -0.72 -5.76
N ALA A 155 -10.11 -0.99 -6.29
CA ALA A 155 -10.75 -0.12 -7.28
C ALA A 155 -10.90 1.32 -6.76
N LYS A 156 -11.36 1.51 -5.51
CA LYS A 156 -11.42 2.80 -4.84
C LYS A 156 -10.06 3.50 -4.79
N THR A 157 -9.01 2.74 -4.44
CA THR A 157 -7.64 3.27 -4.34
C THR A 157 -7.11 3.68 -5.72
N PHE A 158 -7.37 2.90 -6.76
CA PHE A 158 -7.01 3.21 -8.14
C PHE A 158 -7.82 4.40 -8.70
N ALA A 159 -9.10 4.50 -8.33
CA ALA A 159 -9.96 5.62 -8.73
C ALA A 159 -9.46 6.98 -8.20
N GLN A 160 -8.71 7.00 -7.12
CA GLN A 160 -8.05 8.20 -6.61
C GLN A 160 -6.93 8.70 -7.54
N GLN A 161 -6.43 7.87 -8.48
CA GLN A 161 -5.36 8.20 -9.44
C GLN A 161 -4.12 8.85 -8.81
N PRO A 162 -3.58 8.34 -7.71
CA PRO A 162 -2.43 8.92 -7.05
C PRO A 162 -1.13 8.66 -7.82
N ARG A 163 -0.05 9.37 -7.48
CA ARG A 163 1.32 9.06 -7.91
C ARG A 163 1.91 7.87 -7.15
N VAL A 164 1.57 7.76 -5.87
CA VAL A 164 2.06 6.69 -4.98
C VAL A 164 0.87 5.98 -4.32
N ILE A 165 0.84 4.67 -4.38
CA ILE A 165 -0.07 3.85 -3.59
C ILE A 165 0.69 3.18 -2.46
N LEU A 166 0.11 3.24 -1.26
CA LEU A 166 0.55 2.52 -0.08
C LEU A 166 -0.45 1.41 0.20
N LEU A 167 0.00 0.16 0.23
CA LEU A 167 -0.83 -1.02 0.48
C LEU A 167 -0.47 -1.64 1.83
N ASP A 168 -1.40 -1.58 2.78
CA ASP A 168 -1.26 -2.24 4.09
C ASP A 168 -1.94 -3.60 4.04
N GLU A 169 -1.15 -4.67 3.89
CA GLU A 169 -1.58 -6.06 3.86
C GLU A 169 -2.65 -6.38 2.79
N PRO A 170 -2.38 -6.06 1.51
CA PRO A 170 -3.38 -6.19 0.44
C PRO A 170 -3.71 -7.66 0.08
N ALA A 171 -2.99 -8.64 0.59
CA ALA A 171 -3.23 -10.07 0.35
C ALA A 171 -4.02 -10.76 1.47
N ASN A 172 -4.35 -10.08 2.57
CA ASN A 172 -5.16 -10.66 3.63
C ASN A 172 -6.55 -11.03 3.10
N HIS A 173 -7.04 -12.22 3.47
CA HIS A 173 -8.31 -12.79 2.99
C HIS A 173 -8.37 -13.12 1.49
N ILE A 174 -7.25 -13.07 0.78
CA ILE A 174 -7.13 -13.62 -0.57
C ILE A 174 -6.56 -15.04 -0.46
N ASP A 175 -7.21 -16.00 -1.07
CA ASP A 175 -6.71 -17.36 -1.20
C ASP A 175 -5.50 -17.41 -2.17
N LEU A 176 -4.81 -18.55 -2.19
CA LEU A 176 -3.63 -18.73 -3.06
C LEU A 176 -3.94 -18.47 -4.53
N SER A 177 -5.17 -18.77 -4.99
CA SER A 177 -5.55 -18.58 -6.40
C SER A 177 -5.70 -17.11 -6.78
N GLY A 178 -6.03 -16.24 -5.84
CA GLY A 178 -6.19 -14.80 -6.04
C GLY A 178 -4.89 -13.98 -5.92
N GLN A 179 -3.83 -14.55 -5.33
CA GLN A 179 -2.56 -13.82 -5.16
C GLN A 179 -1.87 -13.43 -6.47
N PRO A 180 -1.77 -14.30 -7.50
CA PRO A 180 -1.22 -13.92 -8.80
C PRO A 180 -1.99 -12.78 -9.47
N GLU A 181 -3.32 -12.78 -9.34
CA GLU A 181 -4.17 -11.72 -9.89
C GLU A 181 -3.93 -10.38 -9.18
N LEU A 182 -3.80 -10.39 -7.84
CA LEU A 182 -3.43 -9.19 -7.08
C LEU A 182 -2.09 -8.62 -7.55
N ILE A 183 -1.07 -9.47 -7.71
CA ILE A 183 0.26 -9.06 -8.19
C ILE A 183 0.16 -8.47 -9.60
N SER A 184 -0.61 -9.09 -10.51
CA SER A 184 -0.85 -8.56 -11.85
C SER A 184 -1.49 -7.17 -11.80
N LEU A 185 -2.54 -6.98 -11.01
CA LEU A 185 -3.21 -5.68 -10.82
C LEU A 185 -2.25 -4.61 -10.29
N MET A 186 -1.36 -4.98 -9.37
CA MET A 186 -0.34 -4.07 -8.84
C MET A 186 0.65 -3.67 -9.95
N ARG A 187 1.15 -4.64 -10.72
CA ARG A 187 2.10 -4.42 -11.83
C ARG A 187 1.48 -3.60 -12.96
N ASP A 188 0.23 -3.87 -13.35
CA ASP A 188 -0.48 -3.16 -14.40
C ASP A 188 -0.74 -1.69 -14.06
N TRP A 189 -0.78 -1.36 -12.75
CA TRP A 189 -0.96 0.02 -12.30
C TRP A 189 0.34 0.83 -12.35
N ILE A 190 1.51 0.19 -12.29
CA ILE A 190 2.82 0.82 -12.27
C ILE A 190 3.17 1.42 -13.64
N THR A 191 3.65 2.66 -13.64
CA THR A 191 4.19 3.38 -14.80
C THR A 191 5.41 4.20 -14.35
N PRO A 192 6.20 4.77 -15.26
CA PRO A 192 7.30 5.66 -14.88
C PRO A 192 6.90 6.84 -13.96
N GLU A 193 5.61 7.22 -13.96
CA GLU A 193 5.05 8.30 -13.14
C GLU A 193 4.29 7.77 -11.91
N ARG A 194 4.28 6.47 -11.68
CA ARG A 194 3.54 5.82 -10.58
C ARG A 194 4.40 4.79 -9.89
N ALA A 195 4.28 4.71 -8.58
CA ALA A 195 5.01 3.75 -7.77
C ALA A 195 4.14 3.23 -6.61
N MET A 196 4.58 2.15 -5.98
CA MET A 196 3.82 1.49 -4.93
C MET A 196 4.72 1.07 -3.78
N ILE A 197 4.22 1.23 -2.55
CA ILE A 197 4.79 0.60 -1.36
C ILE A 197 3.78 -0.40 -0.83
N ALA A 198 4.21 -1.64 -0.59
CA ALA A 198 3.34 -2.69 -0.08
C ALA A 198 3.92 -3.34 1.18
N VAL A 199 3.07 -3.57 2.17
CA VAL A 199 3.38 -4.41 3.33
C VAL A 199 2.70 -5.75 3.14
N PHE A 200 3.49 -6.84 3.23
CA PHE A 200 2.96 -8.20 3.25
C PHE A 200 3.44 -8.92 4.51
N HIS A 201 2.65 -9.87 4.99
CA HIS A 201 3.07 -10.80 6.04
C HIS A 201 3.96 -11.91 5.51
N ASP A 202 3.75 -12.33 4.27
CA ASP A 202 4.48 -13.41 3.61
C ASP A 202 5.67 -12.86 2.82
N LEU A 203 6.88 -13.31 3.16
CA LEU A 203 8.11 -12.93 2.47
C LEU A 203 8.13 -13.41 1.01
N ASN A 204 7.44 -14.50 0.68
CA ASN A 204 7.33 -14.96 -0.70
C ASN A 204 6.52 -13.97 -1.55
N LEU A 205 5.43 -13.42 -0.97
CA LEU A 205 4.67 -12.35 -1.62
C LEU A 205 5.49 -11.07 -1.76
N CYS A 206 6.28 -10.70 -0.74
CA CYS A 206 7.22 -9.58 -0.88
C CYS A 206 8.15 -9.78 -2.07
N ALA A 207 8.76 -10.97 -2.18
CA ALA A 207 9.71 -11.27 -3.25
C ALA A 207 9.05 -11.36 -4.63
N ALA A 208 7.82 -11.90 -4.71
CA ALA A 208 7.09 -12.05 -5.97
C ALA A 208 6.51 -10.73 -6.50
N ALA A 209 6.02 -9.87 -5.60
CA ALA A 209 5.33 -8.64 -5.96
C ALA A 209 6.27 -7.44 -6.17
N SER A 210 7.46 -7.42 -5.55
CA SER A 210 8.24 -6.19 -5.40
C SER A 210 9.62 -6.28 -6.06
N ASP A 211 10.12 -5.12 -6.50
CA ASP A 211 11.45 -4.98 -7.09
C ASP A 211 12.51 -4.83 -6.00
N ARG A 212 12.13 -4.17 -4.89
CA ARG A 212 13.00 -3.80 -3.79
C ARG A 212 12.29 -4.02 -2.45
N MET A 213 13.08 -4.28 -1.41
CA MET A 213 12.60 -4.52 -0.05
C MET A 213 13.31 -3.61 0.94
N LEU A 214 12.54 -2.94 1.76
CA LEU A 214 12.97 -2.20 2.95
C LEU A 214 12.67 -3.08 4.18
N LEU A 215 13.72 -3.57 4.84
CA LEU A 215 13.60 -4.36 6.07
C LEU A 215 13.67 -3.41 7.26
N ILE A 216 12.66 -3.48 8.13
CA ILE A 216 12.61 -2.69 9.37
C ILE A 216 12.47 -3.59 10.59
N ASP A 217 13.08 -3.18 11.69
CA ASP A 217 12.89 -3.76 13.02
C ASP A 217 12.88 -2.67 14.08
N SER A 218 12.01 -2.83 15.09
CA SER A 218 11.91 -1.91 16.24
C SER A 218 11.81 -0.42 15.87
N GLY A 219 11.19 -0.15 14.71
CA GLY A 219 10.99 1.20 14.17
C GLY A 219 12.15 1.76 13.37
N GLU A 220 13.23 1.01 13.18
CA GLU A 220 14.44 1.44 12.48
C GLU A 220 14.66 0.68 11.16
N LYS A 221 15.31 1.33 10.21
CA LYS A 221 15.73 0.68 8.97
C LYS A 221 16.94 -0.21 9.21
N ILE A 222 16.81 -1.49 8.88
CA ILE A 222 17.91 -2.47 8.99
C ILE A 222 18.67 -2.54 7.67
N THR A 223 17.96 -2.78 6.56
CA THR A 223 18.56 -2.82 5.22
C THR A 223 17.53 -2.43 4.16
N ASP A 224 18.02 -2.11 2.96
CA ASP A 224 17.24 -1.64 1.84
C ASP A 224 17.96 -2.01 0.54
N GLY A 225 17.34 -2.84 -0.29
CA GLY A 225 17.96 -3.35 -1.50
C GLY A 225 17.00 -4.16 -2.38
N LYS A 226 17.53 -4.77 -3.44
CA LYS A 226 16.74 -5.70 -4.27
C LYS A 226 16.19 -6.82 -3.40
N CYS A 227 14.95 -7.24 -3.63
CA CYS A 227 14.30 -8.28 -2.84
C CYS A 227 15.15 -9.54 -2.71
N ALA A 228 15.76 -10.00 -3.81
CA ALA A 228 16.60 -11.19 -3.80
C ALA A 228 17.85 -11.06 -2.90
N ASP A 229 18.45 -9.86 -2.84
CA ASP A 229 19.64 -9.61 -2.04
C ASP A 229 19.29 -9.54 -0.55
N VAL A 230 18.19 -8.84 -0.20
CA VAL A 230 17.70 -8.77 1.19
C VAL A 230 17.26 -10.15 1.69
N CYS A 231 16.57 -10.95 0.86
CA CYS A 231 16.15 -12.31 1.24
C CYS A 231 17.30 -13.27 1.46
N ARG A 232 18.47 -13.05 0.83
CA ARG A 232 19.69 -13.86 1.00
C ARG A 232 20.62 -13.30 2.06
N GLY A 233 20.40 -12.08 2.52
CA GLY A 233 21.21 -11.41 3.53
C GLY A 233 21.08 -12.06 4.92
N THR A 234 22.05 -11.82 5.76
CA THR A 234 22.04 -12.26 7.15
C THR A 234 21.11 -11.43 8.03
N GLU A 235 20.84 -10.19 7.62
CA GLU A 235 20.02 -9.22 8.33
C GLU A 235 18.58 -9.70 8.51
N ILE A 236 17.99 -10.31 7.46
CA ILE A 236 16.62 -10.82 7.54
C ILE A 236 16.51 -11.94 8.58
N SER A 237 17.48 -12.86 8.62
CA SER A 237 17.53 -13.93 9.61
C SER A 237 17.71 -13.37 11.04
N SER A 238 18.54 -12.33 11.20
CA SER A 238 18.70 -11.63 12.47
C SER A 238 17.40 -10.99 12.95
N VAL A 239 16.69 -10.28 12.05
CA VAL A 239 15.39 -9.66 12.38
C VAL A 239 14.36 -10.71 12.79
N TYR A 240 14.23 -11.82 12.08
CA TYR A 240 13.23 -12.84 12.40
C TYR A 240 13.66 -13.79 13.53
N GLY A 241 14.96 -13.89 13.84
CA GLY A 241 15.50 -14.69 14.93
C GLY A 241 15.73 -16.16 14.59
N PHE A 242 15.77 -16.52 13.29
CA PHE A 242 16.10 -17.85 12.79
C PHE A 242 16.61 -17.78 11.35
N ASP A 243 17.25 -18.84 10.85
CA ASP A 243 17.73 -18.89 9.47
C ASP A 243 16.56 -18.99 8.48
N ILE A 244 16.17 -17.84 7.92
CA ILE A 244 15.08 -17.73 6.94
C ILE A 244 15.42 -18.50 5.66
N ALA A 245 16.66 -18.47 5.20
CA ALA A 245 17.06 -19.12 3.96
C ALA A 245 17.00 -20.64 4.08
N GLU A 246 17.42 -21.19 5.23
CA GLU A 246 17.29 -22.62 5.51
C GLU A 246 15.83 -23.04 5.63
N TYR A 247 15.04 -22.25 6.38
CA TYR A 247 13.60 -22.50 6.53
C TYR A 247 12.88 -22.52 5.18
N MET A 248 13.11 -21.53 4.32
CA MET A 248 12.49 -21.48 3.00
C MET A 248 12.91 -22.63 2.10
N ARG A 249 14.20 -23.00 2.09
CA ARG A 249 14.68 -24.19 1.35
C ARG A 249 13.95 -25.45 1.80
N LYS A 250 13.76 -25.64 3.10
CA LYS A 250 13.02 -26.77 3.65
C LYS A 250 11.55 -26.75 3.23
N MET A 251 10.91 -25.57 3.23
CA MET A 251 9.52 -25.44 2.77
C MET A 251 9.37 -25.76 1.29
N PHE A 252 10.26 -25.26 0.44
CA PHE A 252 10.20 -25.53 -1.00
C PHE A 252 10.55 -26.96 -1.38
N SER A 253 11.35 -27.67 -0.57
CA SER A 253 11.65 -29.09 -0.81
C SER A 253 10.43 -30.01 -0.75
N PHE A 254 9.33 -29.60 -0.11
CA PHE A 254 8.07 -30.35 -0.14
C PHE A 254 7.36 -30.30 -1.52
N TRP A 255 7.77 -29.40 -2.40
CA TRP A 255 7.17 -29.23 -3.71
C TRP A 255 8.06 -29.75 -4.85
N ASP A 256 9.22 -30.40 -4.52
CA ASP A 256 10.22 -30.88 -5.49
C ASP A 256 10.68 -29.80 -6.50
N ILE A 257 10.85 -28.54 -6.03
CA ILE A 257 11.25 -27.38 -6.83
C ILE A 257 12.68 -26.97 -6.48
#